data_de80e246dc0e15abbbaf186ba8d71a9c
#
_entry.id   de80e246dc0e15abbbaf186ba8d71a9c
#
_cell.length_a   1.000
_cell.length_b   1.000
_cell.length_c   1.000
_cell.angle_alpha   90.00
_cell.angle_beta   90.00
_cell.angle_gamma   90.00
#
_symmetry.space_group_name_H-M   'P 1'
#
loop_
_entity.id
_entity.type
_entity.pdbx_description
1 polymer ?
#
loop_
_entity_poly.entity_id
_entity_poly.type
_entity_poly.pdbx_seq_one_letter_code
_entity_poly.pdbx_strand_id
1 'polypeptide(L)'
;MIFLKTFNNSAALVQDDQGQEQVVLGKGVGFGLKKGDKIDESKIERRFTATSHQDEVNQVKEINASTIDLTNKVIQMVEPLLNVKFNDFQYLALADHIDFALSRTEDHIDMSAANTRWEVKNLFPKEYKISEKVIALINKEMKVNLPPSESIFMTYHFVNAASDNDQVQETVEITELISGIIDIIQYQYQMTLDTESFNYSRFITHLRVLLVRLLRNKHQKSGELDDSLLAFMKIKY
;
A
#
# COMPACT_ATOMS: atom_id res chain seq x y z
N MET A 1 28.69 -6.55 8.15
CA MET A 1 28.39 -5.23 7.54
C MET A 1 29.02 -4.11 8.32
N ILE A 2 29.45 -3.05 7.64
CA ILE A 2 30.12 -1.89 8.23
C ILE A 2 29.20 -0.68 8.14
N PHE A 3 29.04 0.04 9.25
CA PHE A 3 28.26 1.26 9.32
C PHE A 3 28.94 2.41 8.59
N LEU A 4 28.21 3.10 7.72
CA LEU A 4 28.70 4.28 6.98
C LEU A 4 28.13 5.57 7.51
N LYS A 5 26.79 5.63 7.67
CA LYS A 5 26.08 6.85 8.04
C LYS A 5 24.70 6.51 8.64
N THR A 6 24.28 7.24 9.66
CA THR A 6 22.88 7.21 10.13
C THR A 6 22.02 8.20 9.34
N PHE A 7 20.78 7.84 9.07
CA PHE A 7 19.75 8.77 8.61
C PHE A 7 18.90 9.23 9.81
N ASN A 8 18.51 8.27 10.65
CA ASN A 8 17.87 8.49 11.93
C ASN A 8 18.15 7.29 12.87
N ASN A 9 17.52 7.23 14.06
CA ASN A 9 17.76 6.15 15.01
C ASN A 9 17.34 4.75 14.50
N SER A 10 16.43 4.69 13.53
CA SER A 10 15.88 3.45 13.00
C SER A 10 16.26 3.17 11.54
N ALA A 11 17.12 4.02 10.94
CA ALA A 11 17.59 3.87 9.56
C ALA A 11 19.09 4.23 9.43
N ALA A 12 19.86 3.38 8.78
CA ALA A 12 21.30 3.57 8.56
C ALA A 12 21.74 3.08 7.19
N LEU A 13 22.76 3.75 6.64
CA LEU A 13 23.52 3.28 5.49
C LEU A 13 24.68 2.40 5.96
N VAL A 14 24.78 1.23 5.39
CA VAL A 14 25.83 0.24 5.68
C VAL A 14 26.49 -0.22 4.38
N GLN A 15 27.64 -0.82 4.51
CA GLN A 15 28.33 -1.51 3.43
C GLN A 15 28.46 -2.98 3.79
N ASP A 16 28.09 -3.86 2.87
CA ASP A 16 28.25 -5.30 3.05
C ASP A 16 29.71 -5.76 2.79
N ASP A 17 29.96 -7.06 2.94
CA ASP A 17 31.29 -7.66 2.77
C ASP A 17 31.76 -7.67 1.30
N GLN A 18 30.86 -7.36 0.34
CA GLN A 18 31.15 -7.23 -1.08
C GLN A 18 31.37 -5.77 -1.51
N GLY A 19 31.27 -4.83 -0.56
CA GLY A 19 31.41 -3.40 -0.81
C GLY A 19 30.13 -2.72 -1.32
N GLN A 20 28.97 -3.41 -1.35
CA GLN A 20 27.71 -2.82 -1.75
C GLN A 20 27.08 -2.01 -0.62
N GLU A 21 26.59 -0.84 -0.96
CA GLU A 21 25.86 0.00 -0.02
C GLU A 21 24.40 -0.46 0.09
N GLN A 22 23.94 -0.55 1.33
CA GLN A 22 22.56 -0.94 1.66
C GLN A 22 22.00 0.00 2.71
N VAL A 23 20.70 0.31 2.61
CA VAL A 23 19.96 0.95 3.69
C VAL A 23 19.33 -0.13 4.53
N VAL A 24 19.60 -0.09 5.83
CA VAL A 24 19.03 -1.03 6.80
C VAL A 24 18.09 -0.29 7.74
N LEU A 25 16.93 -0.90 7.98
CA LEU A 25 15.93 -0.42 8.92
C LEU A 25 15.83 -1.36 10.10
N GLY A 26 15.61 -0.78 11.26
CA GLY A 26 15.38 -1.49 12.51
C GLY A 26 15.62 -0.61 13.71
N LYS A 27 14.88 -0.87 14.78
CA LYS A 27 14.91 -0.03 15.99
C LYS A 27 16.31 0.10 16.58
N GLY A 28 16.82 1.32 16.62
CA GLY A 28 18.13 1.62 17.19
C GLY A 28 19.31 1.06 16.37
N VAL A 29 19.10 0.71 15.10
CA VAL A 29 20.11 0.11 14.22
C VAL A 29 21.32 1.03 13.98
N GLY A 30 21.09 2.36 13.94
CA GLY A 30 22.15 3.36 13.76
C GLY A 30 22.58 4.06 15.05
N PHE A 31 22.01 3.70 16.21
CA PHE A 31 22.22 4.43 17.44
C PHE A 31 23.62 4.26 18.02
N GLY A 32 24.31 5.37 18.23
CA GLY A 32 25.63 5.41 18.88
C GLY A 32 26.79 4.92 18.04
N LEU A 33 26.58 4.53 16.77
CA LEU A 33 27.62 4.03 15.88
C LEU A 33 28.41 5.16 15.20
N LYS A 34 29.69 4.90 14.96
CA LYS A 34 30.58 5.74 14.17
C LYS A 34 30.93 5.06 12.86
N LYS A 35 31.26 5.84 11.84
CA LYS A 35 31.70 5.31 10.55
C LYS A 35 32.84 4.30 10.73
N GLY A 36 32.67 3.10 10.20
CA GLY A 36 33.60 1.99 10.30
C GLY A 36 33.25 0.96 11.40
N ASP A 37 32.29 1.26 12.28
CA ASP A 37 31.84 0.29 13.28
C ASP A 37 31.08 -0.87 12.63
N LYS A 38 31.12 -2.02 13.27
CA LYS A 38 30.25 -3.16 12.87
C LYS A 38 28.84 -2.92 13.35
N ILE A 39 27.87 -3.14 12.45
CA ILE A 39 26.46 -3.05 12.80
C ILE A 39 26.00 -4.33 13.50
N ASP A 40 25.09 -4.19 14.45
CA ASP A 40 24.40 -5.33 15.07
C ASP A 40 23.29 -5.81 14.13
N GLU A 41 23.59 -6.88 13.39
CA GLU A 41 22.66 -7.43 12.39
C GLU A 41 21.37 -8.00 12.99
N SER A 42 21.34 -8.30 14.28
CA SER A 42 20.13 -8.77 14.97
C SER A 42 19.06 -7.67 15.10
N LYS A 43 19.44 -6.40 14.95
CA LYS A 43 18.55 -5.24 14.95
C LYS A 43 17.99 -4.93 13.58
N ILE A 44 18.49 -5.57 12.53
CA ILE A 44 18.04 -5.30 11.16
C ILE A 44 16.70 -6.03 10.93
N GLU A 45 15.65 -5.25 10.73
CA GLU A 45 14.33 -5.74 10.40
C GLU A 45 14.09 -5.78 8.89
N ARG A 46 14.71 -4.84 8.13
CA ARG A 46 14.61 -4.77 6.68
C ARG A 46 15.90 -4.22 6.05
N ARG A 47 16.15 -4.61 4.79
CA ARG A 47 17.32 -4.18 4.00
C ARG A 47 16.88 -3.73 2.62
N PHE A 48 17.42 -2.61 2.14
CA PHE A 48 17.22 -2.08 0.79
C PHE A 48 18.57 -1.95 0.10
N THR A 49 18.67 -2.40 -1.14
CA THR A 49 19.91 -2.28 -1.91
C THR A 49 20.02 -0.85 -2.46
N ALA A 50 21.02 -0.07 -2.03
CA ALA A 50 21.18 1.33 -2.40
C ALA A 50 21.52 1.55 -3.89
N THR A 51 21.87 0.50 -4.62
CA THR A 51 22.34 0.59 -6.03
C THR A 51 21.22 0.65 -7.05
N SER A 52 20.00 0.29 -6.73
CA SER A 52 18.90 0.22 -7.70
C SER A 52 18.00 1.46 -7.72
N HIS A 53 17.88 2.21 -6.61
CA HIS A 53 16.93 3.32 -6.53
C HIS A 53 17.39 4.40 -5.55
N GLN A 54 18.11 5.39 -6.09
CA GLN A 54 18.57 6.57 -5.32
C GLN A 54 17.36 7.31 -4.69
N ASP A 55 16.20 7.21 -5.30
CA ASP A 55 14.95 7.82 -4.84
C ASP A 55 14.42 7.14 -3.57
N GLU A 56 14.50 5.81 -3.45
CA GLU A 56 14.10 5.07 -2.23
C GLU A 56 14.98 5.44 -1.02
N VAL A 57 16.30 5.58 -1.24
CA VAL A 57 17.22 6.03 -0.20
C VAL A 57 16.89 7.44 0.28
N ASN A 58 16.43 8.31 -0.62
CA ASN A 58 16.03 9.67 -0.26
C ASN A 58 14.71 9.68 0.51
N GLN A 59 13.75 8.88 0.12
CA GLN A 59 12.47 8.72 0.86
C GLN A 59 12.70 8.26 2.31
N VAL A 60 13.54 7.23 2.52
CA VAL A 60 13.87 6.76 3.89
C VAL A 60 14.47 7.85 4.77
N LYS A 61 15.22 8.81 4.19
CA LYS A 61 15.81 9.91 4.98
C LYS A 61 14.79 10.89 5.52
N GLU A 62 13.66 11.04 4.82
CA GLU A 62 12.61 12.02 5.15
C GLU A 62 11.62 11.45 6.16
N ILE A 63 11.48 10.12 6.26
CA ILE A 63 10.56 9.46 7.18
C ILE A 63 11.11 9.49 8.63
N ASN A 64 10.25 9.84 9.58
CA ASN A 64 10.60 9.87 10.99
C ASN A 64 10.91 8.46 11.54
N ALA A 65 11.88 8.37 12.47
CA ALA A 65 12.25 7.08 13.09
C ALA A 65 11.06 6.40 13.79
N SER A 66 10.21 7.17 14.46
CA SER A 66 9.00 6.64 15.11
C SER A 66 8.01 6.07 14.11
N THR A 67 7.93 6.64 12.90
CA THR A 67 7.08 6.14 11.82
C THR A 67 7.62 4.84 11.25
N ILE A 68 8.94 4.70 11.09
CA ILE A 68 9.58 3.45 10.67
C ILE A 68 9.25 2.32 11.67
N ASP A 69 9.44 2.56 12.97
CA ASP A 69 9.13 1.58 14.01
C ASP A 69 7.64 1.21 14.03
N LEU A 70 6.77 2.18 13.81
CA LEU A 70 5.32 1.97 13.73
C LEU A 70 4.94 1.17 12.49
N THR A 71 5.51 1.49 11.33
CA THR A 71 5.28 0.77 10.06
C THR A 71 5.68 -0.69 10.19
N ASN A 72 6.81 -0.99 10.84
CA ASN A 72 7.22 -2.37 11.11
C ASN A 72 6.17 -3.12 11.95
N LYS A 73 5.63 -2.50 13.01
CA LYS A 73 4.54 -3.09 13.82
C LYS A 73 3.28 -3.33 13.00
N VAL A 74 2.90 -2.36 12.16
CA VAL A 74 1.74 -2.49 11.26
C VAL A 74 1.93 -3.67 10.31
N ILE A 75 3.06 -3.79 9.65
CA ILE A 75 3.35 -4.86 8.70
C ILE A 75 3.38 -6.22 9.40
N GLN A 76 4.02 -6.33 10.57
CA GLN A 76 4.03 -7.56 11.38
C GLN A 76 2.61 -8.02 11.76
N MET A 77 1.68 -7.08 11.95
CA MET A 77 0.27 -7.38 12.22
C MET A 77 -0.48 -7.78 10.94
N VAL A 78 -0.26 -7.07 9.83
CA VAL A 78 -1.06 -7.19 8.59
C VAL A 78 -0.67 -8.42 7.76
N GLU A 79 0.63 -8.69 7.58
CA GLU A 79 1.12 -9.79 6.76
C GLU A 79 0.48 -11.15 7.09
N PRO A 80 0.44 -11.61 8.36
CA PRO A 80 -0.19 -12.90 8.69
C PRO A 80 -1.72 -12.87 8.56
N LEU A 81 -2.36 -11.72 8.77
CA LEU A 81 -3.83 -11.60 8.70
C LEU A 81 -4.35 -11.63 7.26
N LEU A 82 -3.59 -11.08 6.32
CA LEU A 82 -3.94 -11.03 4.89
C LEU A 82 -3.24 -12.15 4.09
N ASN A 83 -2.26 -12.83 4.67
CA ASN A 83 -1.39 -13.79 3.98
C ASN A 83 -0.65 -13.15 2.79
N VAL A 84 -0.06 -11.99 3.02
CA VAL A 84 0.68 -11.19 2.03
C VAL A 84 2.10 -10.93 2.52
N LYS A 85 2.96 -10.45 1.61
CA LYS A 85 4.27 -9.90 1.92
C LYS A 85 4.40 -8.55 1.25
N PHE A 86 4.82 -7.55 2.02
CA PHE A 86 5.13 -6.23 1.49
C PHE A 86 6.52 -6.26 0.86
N ASN A 87 6.63 -5.96 -0.42
CA ASN A 87 7.92 -5.68 -1.05
C ASN A 87 8.47 -4.33 -0.56
N ASP A 88 9.68 -3.97 -1.00
CA ASP A 88 10.37 -2.78 -0.52
C ASP A 88 9.64 -1.49 -0.93
N PHE A 89 9.13 -1.42 -2.15
CA PHE A 89 8.36 -0.29 -2.64
C PHE A 89 7.05 -0.11 -1.84
N GLN A 90 6.30 -1.17 -1.64
CA GLN A 90 5.04 -1.17 -0.88
C GLN A 90 5.26 -0.79 0.58
N TYR A 91 6.39 -1.23 1.16
CA TYR A 91 6.79 -0.82 2.51
C TYR A 91 7.01 0.69 2.60
N LEU A 92 7.81 1.24 1.68
CA LEU A 92 8.13 2.67 1.68
C LEU A 92 6.88 3.51 1.41
N ALA A 93 6.04 3.11 0.47
CA ALA A 93 4.77 3.79 0.19
C ALA A 93 3.84 3.80 1.42
N LEU A 94 3.79 2.70 2.18
CA LEU A 94 3.01 2.65 3.43
C LEU A 94 3.63 3.53 4.52
N ALA A 95 4.96 3.49 4.67
CA ALA A 95 5.67 4.30 5.66
C ALA A 95 5.51 5.81 5.38
N ASP A 96 5.64 6.22 4.13
CA ASP A 96 5.43 7.60 3.68
C ASP A 96 3.98 8.05 3.96
N HIS A 97 3.01 7.20 3.63
CA HIS A 97 1.60 7.50 3.92
C HIS A 97 1.34 7.68 5.42
N ILE A 98 1.90 6.80 6.28
CA ILE A 98 1.74 6.90 7.74
C ILE A 98 2.39 8.20 8.24
N ASP A 99 3.61 8.53 7.78
CA ASP A 99 4.32 9.76 8.16
C ASP A 99 3.51 11.00 7.79
N PHE A 100 2.99 11.02 6.56
CA PHE A 100 2.13 12.09 6.06
C PHE A 100 0.80 12.19 6.82
N ALA A 101 0.15 11.06 7.14
CA ALA A 101 -1.07 11.06 7.92
C ALA A 101 -0.85 11.61 9.34
N LEU A 102 0.27 11.26 9.97
CA LEU A 102 0.65 11.78 11.29
C LEU A 102 0.93 13.28 11.25
N SER A 103 1.63 13.77 10.23
CA SER A 103 1.92 15.22 10.09
C SER A 103 0.64 16.05 9.89
N ARG A 104 -0.34 15.52 9.15
CA ARG A 104 -1.62 16.22 8.90
C ARG A 104 -2.54 16.31 10.11
N THR A 105 -2.36 15.47 11.14
CA THR A 105 -3.18 15.59 12.36
C THR A 105 -2.94 16.91 13.09
N GLU A 106 -1.80 17.53 12.88
CA GLU A 106 -1.48 18.84 13.42
C GLU A 106 -2.24 19.96 12.68
N ASP A 107 -2.55 19.76 11.38
CA ASP A 107 -3.19 20.76 10.52
C ASP A 107 -4.73 20.63 10.42
N HIS A 108 -5.35 19.65 11.06
CA HIS A 108 -6.80 19.39 11.04
C HIS A 108 -7.43 19.29 9.65
N ILE A 109 -6.70 18.83 8.64
CA ILE A 109 -7.20 18.67 7.27
C ILE A 109 -7.94 17.34 7.16
N ASP A 110 -9.27 17.37 7.10
CA ASP A 110 -10.10 16.19 6.83
C ASP A 110 -10.35 16.05 5.31
N MET A 111 -9.84 14.98 4.71
CA MET A 111 -10.10 14.63 3.30
C MET A 111 -11.21 13.56 3.21
N SER A 112 -12.33 13.77 3.90
CA SER A 112 -13.43 12.81 3.90
C SER A 112 -14.21 12.84 2.58
N ALA A 113 -13.94 11.88 1.71
CA ALA A 113 -14.84 11.49 0.63
C ALA A 113 -15.82 10.41 1.15
N ALA A 114 -16.99 10.81 1.61
CA ALA A 114 -17.97 9.89 2.21
C ALA A 114 -18.38 8.75 1.25
N ASN A 115 -18.44 9.02 -0.06
CA ASN A 115 -18.82 8.05 -1.08
C ASN A 115 -17.76 6.93 -1.24
N THR A 116 -16.49 7.30 -1.30
CA THR A 116 -15.37 6.34 -1.46
C THR A 116 -15.29 5.34 -0.29
N ARG A 117 -15.72 5.74 0.91
CA ARG A 117 -15.69 4.85 2.10
C ARG A 117 -16.62 3.65 1.96
N TRP A 118 -17.83 3.85 1.43
CA TRP A 118 -18.79 2.77 1.23
C TRP A 118 -18.29 1.75 0.20
N GLU A 119 -17.74 2.24 -0.91
CA GLU A 119 -17.20 1.44 -1.99
C GLU A 119 -16.04 0.56 -1.54
N VAL A 120 -15.05 1.15 -0.89
CA VAL A 120 -13.87 0.42 -0.39
C VAL A 120 -14.27 -0.66 0.62
N LYS A 121 -15.21 -0.35 1.52
CA LYS A 121 -15.71 -1.31 2.51
C LYS A 121 -16.39 -2.52 1.86
N ASN A 122 -17.13 -2.30 0.77
CA ASN A 122 -17.83 -3.38 0.07
C ASN A 122 -16.95 -4.17 -0.89
N LEU A 123 -15.98 -3.51 -1.52
CA LEU A 123 -15.05 -4.17 -2.46
C LEU A 123 -13.94 -4.93 -1.74
N PHE A 124 -13.49 -4.42 -0.60
CA PHE A 124 -12.36 -4.95 0.17
C PHE A 124 -12.69 -5.11 1.66
N PRO A 125 -13.76 -5.85 2.02
CA PRO A 125 -14.26 -5.89 3.40
C PRO A 125 -13.25 -6.45 4.40
N LYS A 126 -12.39 -7.39 3.97
CA LYS A 126 -11.37 -8.00 4.82
C LYS A 126 -10.23 -7.02 5.10
N GLU A 127 -9.71 -6.39 4.06
CA GLU A 127 -8.63 -5.41 4.13
C GLU A 127 -9.09 -4.16 4.90
N TYR A 128 -10.33 -3.70 4.64
CA TYR A 128 -10.92 -2.58 5.35
C TYR A 128 -11.07 -2.83 6.85
N LYS A 129 -11.56 -4.02 7.25
CA LYS A 129 -11.66 -4.38 8.66
C LYS A 129 -10.30 -4.44 9.37
N ILE A 130 -9.24 -4.81 8.63
CA ILE A 130 -7.88 -4.82 9.16
C ILE A 130 -7.35 -3.40 9.23
N SER A 131 -7.62 -2.54 8.25
CA SER A 131 -7.22 -1.13 8.27
C SER A 131 -7.81 -0.37 9.47
N GLU A 132 -9.06 -0.62 9.85
CA GLU A 132 -9.66 -0.03 11.06
C GLU A 132 -8.88 -0.42 12.33
N LYS A 133 -8.40 -1.67 12.43
CA LYS A 133 -7.56 -2.12 13.56
C LYS A 133 -6.18 -1.47 13.53
N VAL A 134 -5.62 -1.27 12.33
CA VAL A 134 -4.34 -0.58 12.16
C VAL A 134 -4.46 0.89 12.57
N ILE A 135 -5.51 1.59 12.16
CA ILE A 135 -5.76 2.97 12.61
C ILE A 135 -5.90 3.05 14.14
N ALA A 136 -6.62 2.11 14.75
CA ALA A 136 -6.71 2.05 16.22
C ALA A 136 -5.34 1.81 16.89
N LEU A 137 -4.49 0.98 16.31
CA LEU A 137 -3.11 0.76 16.77
C LEU A 137 -2.28 2.04 16.66
N ILE A 138 -2.31 2.72 15.50
CA ILE A 138 -1.58 3.98 15.27
C ILE A 138 -2.02 5.04 16.28
N ASN A 139 -3.33 5.24 16.44
CA ASN A 139 -3.89 6.21 17.38
C ASN A 139 -3.42 5.95 18.81
N LYS A 140 -3.37 4.69 19.23
CA LYS A 140 -2.91 4.29 20.56
C LYS A 140 -1.40 4.53 20.76
N GLU A 141 -0.58 4.09 19.79
CA GLU A 141 0.89 4.16 19.91
C GLU A 141 1.40 5.60 19.83
N MET A 142 0.82 6.39 18.91
CA MET A 142 1.26 7.76 18.64
C MET A 142 0.47 8.81 19.47
N LYS A 143 -0.59 8.38 20.18
CA LYS A 143 -1.49 9.25 20.97
C LYS A 143 -2.14 10.35 20.12
N VAL A 144 -2.53 10.00 18.92
CA VAL A 144 -3.22 10.87 17.95
C VAL A 144 -4.65 10.39 17.73
N ASN A 145 -5.43 11.14 16.96
CA ASN A 145 -6.76 10.75 16.52
C ASN A 145 -6.86 10.93 15.00
N LEU A 146 -6.35 9.96 14.26
CA LEU A 146 -6.46 9.94 12.81
C LEU A 146 -7.93 9.86 12.39
N PRO A 147 -8.34 10.59 11.34
CA PRO A 147 -9.70 10.55 10.84
C PRO A 147 -10.05 9.16 10.29
N PRO A 148 -11.34 8.73 10.37
CA PRO A 148 -11.78 7.43 9.85
C PRO A 148 -11.51 7.22 8.35
N SER A 149 -11.33 8.30 7.58
CA SER A 149 -10.94 8.25 6.16
C SER A 149 -9.59 7.59 5.93
N GLU A 150 -8.67 7.63 6.90
CA GLU A 150 -7.37 6.95 6.78
C GLU A 150 -7.51 5.43 6.63
N SER A 151 -8.59 4.82 7.12
CA SER A 151 -8.86 3.40 6.89
C SER A 151 -9.03 3.07 5.40
N ILE A 152 -9.50 4.00 4.58
CA ILE A 152 -9.64 3.83 3.13
C ILE A 152 -8.27 3.74 2.47
N PHE A 153 -7.39 4.69 2.77
CA PHE A 153 -6.05 4.73 2.20
C PHE A 153 -5.21 3.54 2.65
N MET A 154 -5.28 3.17 3.93
CA MET A 154 -4.65 1.95 4.44
C MET A 154 -5.15 0.70 3.71
N THR A 155 -6.45 0.65 3.40
CA THR A 155 -7.03 -0.48 2.64
C THR A 155 -6.40 -0.59 1.26
N TYR A 156 -6.19 0.52 0.55
CA TYR A 156 -5.52 0.48 -0.76
C TYR A 156 -4.09 -0.05 -0.68
N HIS A 157 -3.31 0.34 0.33
CA HIS A 157 -1.97 -0.22 0.54
C HIS A 157 -2.01 -1.73 0.77
N PHE A 158 -2.98 -2.23 1.54
CA PHE A 158 -3.13 -3.66 1.81
C PHE A 158 -3.59 -4.46 0.58
N VAL A 159 -4.49 -3.90 -0.20
CA VAL A 159 -4.94 -4.48 -1.48
C VAL A 159 -3.78 -4.56 -2.47
N ASN A 160 -2.92 -3.54 -2.52
CA ASN A 160 -1.73 -3.55 -3.36
C ASN A 160 -0.75 -4.65 -2.94
N ALA A 161 -0.51 -4.80 -1.64
CA ALA A 161 0.35 -5.87 -1.13
C ALA A 161 -0.20 -7.27 -1.48
N ALA A 162 -1.53 -7.42 -1.58
CA ALA A 162 -2.18 -8.68 -1.95
C ALA A 162 -2.19 -8.97 -3.46
N SER A 163 -1.91 -7.98 -4.31
CA SER A 163 -2.09 -8.09 -5.77
C SER A 163 -0.81 -8.01 -6.58
N ASP A 164 0.37 -8.09 -5.98
CA ASP A 164 1.67 -7.85 -6.62
C ASP A 164 1.69 -6.53 -7.43
N ASN A 165 0.86 -5.56 -7.04
CA ASN A 165 0.74 -4.29 -7.70
C ASN A 165 1.52 -3.24 -6.92
N ASP A 166 2.45 -2.54 -7.59
CA ASP A 166 3.31 -1.56 -6.94
C ASP A 166 2.68 -0.16 -6.87
N GLN A 167 1.54 0.06 -7.57
CA GLN A 167 0.94 1.39 -7.66
C GLN A 167 -0.43 1.47 -6.98
N VAL A 168 -0.49 2.19 -5.85
CA VAL A 168 -1.75 2.51 -5.15
C VAL A 168 -2.73 3.24 -6.08
N GLN A 169 -2.22 4.12 -6.94
CA GLN A 169 -3.03 4.87 -7.90
C GLN A 169 -3.82 3.99 -8.86
N GLU A 170 -3.21 2.90 -9.38
CA GLU A 170 -3.91 1.92 -10.22
C GLU A 170 -5.07 1.24 -9.47
N THR A 171 -4.87 0.95 -8.18
CA THR A 171 -5.93 0.35 -7.35
C THR A 171 -7.09 1.32 -7.10
N VAL A 172 -6.79 2.60 -6.89
CA VAL A 172 -7.83 3.64 -6.78
C VAL A 172 -8.62 3.74 -8.08
N GLU A 173 -7.95 3.86 -9.22
CA GLU A 173 -8.57 3.93 -10.54
C GLU A 173 -9.47 2.72 -10.83
N ILE A 174 -8.99 1.51 -10.54
CA ILE A 174 -9.78 0.28 -10.70
C ILE A 174 -11.02 0.29 -9.80
N THR A 175 -10.88 0.78 -8.57
CA THR A 175 -12.00 0.86 -7.61
C THR A 175 -13.08 1.82 -8.12
N GLU A 176 -12.70 2.98 -8.61
CA GLU A 176 -13.61 3.97 -9.20
C GLU A 176 -14.33 3.43 -10.44
N LEU A 177 -13.59 2.72 -11.32
CA LEU A 177 -14.18 2.08 -12.50
C LEU A 177 -15.18 0.98 -12.11
N ILE A 178 -14.86 0.13 -11.14
CA ILE A 178 -15.78 -0.91 -10.66
C ILE A 178 -17.06 -0.27 -10.11
N SER A 179 -16.93 0.76 -9.29
CA SER A 179 -18.07 1.48 -8.72
C SER A 179 -18.95 2.06 -9.81
N GLY A 180 -18.40 2.77 -10.78
CA GLY A 180 -19.14 3.32 -11.91
C GLY A 180 -19.87 2.22 -12.73
N ILE A 181 -19.26 1.07 -12.93
CA ILE A 181 -19.91 -0.07 -13.63
C ILE A 181 -21.07 -0.62 -12.79
N ILE A 182 -20.92 -0.76 -11.48
CA ILE A 182 -21.98 -1.20 -10.57
C ILE A 182 -23.17 -0.24 -10.63
N ASP A 183 -22.92 1.07 -10.57
CA ASP A 183 -23.96 2.10 -10.63
C ASP A 183 -24.73 2.05 -11.94
N ILE A 184 -24.03 1.88 -13.07
CA ILE A 184 -24.66 1.72 -14.38
C ILE A 184 -25.55 0.48 -14.41
N ILE A 185 -25.08 -0.66 -13.90
CA ILE A 185 -25.85 -1.92 -13.85
C ILE A 185 -27.10 -1.72 -12.99
N GLN A 186 -26.96 -1.20 -11.78
CA GLN A 186 -28.10 -0.98 -10.87
C GLN A 186 -29.13 -0.03 -11.46
N TYR A 187 -28.66 1.05 -12.11
CA TYR A 187 -29.53 2.01 -12.78
C TYR A 187 -30.25 1.40 -13.98
N GLN A 188 -29.53 0.70 -14.86
CA GLN A 188 -30.08 0.13 -16.09
C GLN A 188 -31.12 -0.96 -15.81
N TYR A 189 -30.86 -1.81 -14.81
CA TYR A 189 -31.76 -2.93 -14.46
C TYR A 189 -32.73 -2.58 -13.34
N GLN A 190 -32.72 -1.36 -12.82
CA GLN A 190 -33.61 -0.89 -11.74
C GLN A 190 -33.55 -1.83 -10.51
N MET A 191 -32.34 -2.30 -10.17
CA MET A 191 -32.13 -3.26 -9.09
C MET A 191 -31.02 -2.79 -8.16
N THR A 192 -31.05 -3.27 -6.93
CA THR A 192 -29.94 -3.13 -5.99
C THR A 192 -29.20 -4.48 -5.88
N LEU A 193 -27.90 -4.46 -6.02
CA LEU A 193 -27.07 -5.66 -5.88
C LEU A 193 -26.89 -5.99 -4.39
N ASP A 194 -27.05 -7.26 -4.04
CA ASP A 194 -26.76 -7.75 -2.70
C ASP A 194 -25.25 -7.94 -2.53
N THR A 195 -24.63 -6.94 -1.86
CA THR A 195 -23.17 -6.86 -1.67
C THR A 195 -22.61 -7.97 -0.76
N GLU A 196 -23.46 -8.62 0.06
CA GLU A 196 -23.05 -9.73 0.93
C GLU A 196 -23.15 -11.09 0.22
N SER A 197 -23.72 -11.14 -0.99
CA SER A 197 -23.89 -12.39 -1.72
C SER A 197 -22.57 -12.92 -2.31
N PHE A 198 -22.48 -14.25 -2.35
CA PHE A 198 -21.36 -14.94 -3.03
C PHE A 198 -21.25 -14.55 -4.51
N ASN A 199 -22.39 -14.36 -5.19
CA ASN A 199 -22.41 -13.98 -6.60
C ASN A 199 -21.85 -12.56 -6.82
N TYR A 200 -22.15 -11.62 -5.92
CA TYR A 200 -21.57 -10.28 -5.96
C TYR A 200 -20.05 -10.32 -5.78
N SER A 201 -19.57 -11.00 -4.74
CA SER A 201 -18.13 -11.15 -4.49
C SER A 201 -17.39 -11.76 -5.68
N ARG A 202 -17.97 -12.80 -6.30
CA ARG A 202 -17.43 -13.43 -7.50
C ARG A 202 -17.43 -12.47 -8.69
N PHE A 203 -18.52 -11.75 -8.91
CA PHE A 203 -18.64 -10.75 -9.97
C PHE A 203 -17.56 -9.66 -9.84
N ILE A 204 -17.40 -9.08 -8.65
CA ILE A 204 -16.38 -8.06 -8.38
C ILE A 204 -14.96 -8.60 -8.64
N THR A 205 -14.67 -9.82 -8.20
CA THR A 205 -13.38 -10.45 -8.44
C THR A 205 -13.07 -10.58 -9.94
N HIS A 206 -14.03 -11.04 -10.74
CA HIS A 206 -13.85 -11.17 -12.18
C HIS A 206 -13.73 -9.80 -12.88
N LEU A 207 -14.56 -8.85 -12.48
CA LEU A 207 -14.53 -7.49 -13.02
C LEU A 207 -13.18 -6.81 -12.76
N ARG A 208 -12.65 -6.96 -11.53
CA ARG A 208 -11.32 -6.46 -11.17
C ARG A 208 -10.23 -7.06 -12.04
N VAL A 209 -10.20 -8.38 -12.20
CA VAL A 209 -9.21 -9.06 -13.06
C VAL A 209 -9.28 -8.55 -14.50
N LEU A 210 -10.51 -8.34 -15.03
CA LEU A 210 -10.71 -7.80 -16.36
C LEU A 210 -10.14 -6.37 -16.49
N LEU A 211 -10.47 -5.48 -15.54
CA LEU A 211 -10.01 -4.09 -15.57
C LEU A 211 -8.49 -3.99 -15.44
N VAL A 212 -7.86 -4.77 -14.54
CA VAL A 212 -6.40 -4.83 -14.44
C VAL A 212 -5.77 -5.21 -15.80
N ARG A 213 -6.31 -6.22 -16.47
CA ARG A 213 -5.81 -6.63 -17.79
C ARG A 213 -5.99 -5.54 -18.86
N LEU A 214 -7.13 -4.87 -18.86
CA LEU A 214 -7.42 -3.80 -19.83
C LEU A 214 -6.49 -2.59 -19.60
N LEU A 215 -6.28 -2.16 -18.36
CA LEU A 215 -5.40 -1.05 -18.05
C LEU A 215 -3.95 -1.37 -18.38
N ARG A 216 -3.44 -2.55 -18.00
CA ARG A 216 -2.07 -2.97 -18.31
C ARG A 216 -1.84 -3.11 -19.82
N ASN A 217 -2.80 -3.66 -20.57
CA ASN A 217 -2.71 -3.76 -22.04
C ASN A 217 -2.75 -2.38 -22.71
N LYS A 218 -3.48 -1.41 -22.15
CA LYS A 218 -3.52 -0.05 -22.66
C LYS A 218 -2.17 0.66 -22.52
N HIS A 219 -1.40 0.36 -21.49
CA HIS A 219 -0.03 0.86 -21.33
C HIS A 219 0.99 0.15 -22.24
N GLN A 220 0.71 -1.07 -22.68
CA GLN A 220 1.60 -1.84 -23.57
C GLN A 220 1.33 -1.62 -25.06
N LYS A 221 0.12 -1.19 -25.44
CA LYS A 221 -0.27 -0.97 -26.84
C LYS A 221 -1.03 0.35 -26.98
N SER A 222 -0.31 1.39 -27.35
CA SER A 222 -0.95 2.49 -28.06
C SER A 222 -1.28 1.97 -29.47
N GLY A 223 -2.49 1.41 -29.71
CA GLY A 223 -2.90 1.28 -31.06
C GLY A 223 -3.79 0.13 -31.53
N GLU A 224 -4.19 -0.84 -30.75
CA GLU A 224 -5.18 -1.82 -31.26
C GLU A 224 -6.08 -2.34 -30.14
N LEU A 225 -7.38 -2.08 -30.24
CA LEU A 225 -8.41 -2.77 -29.47
C LEU A 225 -8.34 -4.25 -29.80
N ASP A 226 -8.25 -5.09 -28.77
CA ASP A 226 -8.21 -6.54 -28.93
C ASP A 226 -9.50 -7.01 -29.62
N ASP A 227 -9.36 -7.40 -30.89
CA ASP A 227 -10.45 -7.91 -31.73
C ASP A 227 -11.21 -9.09 -31.10
N SER A 228 -10.60 -9.77 -30.13
CA SER A 228 -11.20 -10.89 -29.41
C SER A 228 -12.36 -10.44 -28.51
N LEU A 229 -12.27 -9.26 -27.90
CA LEU A 229 -13.34 -8.71 -27.06
C LEU A 229 -14.53 -8.23 -27.94
N LEU A 230 -14.23 -7.58 -29.07
CA LEU A 230 -15.23 -7.18 -30.05
C LEU A 230 -15.94 -8.39 -30.68
N ALA A 231 -15.21 -9.46 -30.99
CA ALA A 231 -15.76 -10.70 -31.46
C ALA A 231 -16.67 -11.39 -30.44
N PHE A 232 -16.25 -11.41 -29.17
CA PHE A 232 -17.07 -11.97 -28.08
C PHE A 232 -18.38 -11.17 -27.85
N MET A 233 -18.34 -9.86 -27.96
CA MET A 233 -19.54 -9.01 -27.81
C MET A 233 -20.49 -9.17 -29.02
N LYS A 234 -19.98 -9.38 -30.25
CA LYS A 234 -20.80 -9.58 -31.46
C LYS A 234 -21.47 -10.94 -31.54
N ILE A 235 -21.03 -11.94 -30.80
CA ILE A 235 -21.63 -13.29 -30.80
C ILE A 235 -22.86 -13.39 -29.90
N LYS A 236 -23.13 -12.42 -29.04
CA LYS A 236 -24.16 -12.51 -28.00
C LYS A 236 -25.29 -11.49 -28.08
N TYR A 237 -25.32 -10.64 -29.15
CA TYR A 237 -26.41 -9.69 -29.43
C TYR A 237 -26.78 -9.66 -30.87
#